data_f2ebc8e50dfee913b2557a1e3369aab8
#
_entry.id   f2ebc8e50dfee913b2557a1e3369aab8
#
_cell.length_a   1.000
_cell.length_b   1.000
_cell.length_c   1.000
_cell.angle_alpha   90.00
_cell.angle_beta   90.00
_cell.angle_gamma   90.00
#
_symmetry.space_group_name_H-M   'P 1'
#
loop_
_entity.id
_entity.type
_entity.pdbx_description
1 polymer ?
#
loop_
_entity_poly.entity_id
_entity_poly.type
_entity_poly.pdbx_seq_one_letter_code
_entity_poly.pdbx_strand_id
1 'polypeptide(L)'
;MTSLQTLSLALAHQLFSSHDLQQVEGAANEDGRTPSIWDVLAHAGHSGVVAGDVACDQYHKYKEDVKLMADIGLEAYRFSISWSRLLPSGREPVNPKGLQYYNNLIDELISHGIQPHVTLHHFDLPQTLEDEYGGWLSQESVRDFTAYADTCFKEFGDRVLHWTTINEANVFALGGYDQGVSPPARCSPPFGSNCSHGNSSIEPYIVVHNLLLAHASATNLYKKQYKYKQHGSVGISVYAYGTVPLTDSVEDKQATARVNDFYIGWILHPLVFGDYPETMRTNVGSRLPVFTKEESEQVKGAFDFVGVINYLAVYVKDNSSSLKPNPQDLITDTAAELTVFGNTSLENEHANAPWSLQQILLHIKESYENPPVYILENGQVTSHNSSLEDTTRIEYLSSYIEAVLHSLSRKGSNVKGYFQWSLMDVFEIFGGFEKSYGLYYVDFKDPYLKRIPKLSAHWYSSLLMGTLHQPSHASS
;
A
#
# COMPACT_ATOMS: atom_id res chain seq x y z
N MET A 1 10.92 -14.02 -31.77
CA MET A 1 9.95 -13.42 -30.80
C MET A 1 10.63 -13.38 -29.47
N THR A 2 10.92 -12.20 -28.99
CA THR A 2 11.62 -11.96 -27.72
C THR A 2 10.73 -12.28 -26.53
N SER A 3 11.31 -12.63 -25.41
CA SER A 3 10.62 -13.07 -24.17
C SER A 3 9.52 -12.12 -23.70
N LEU A 4 9.68 -10.81 -23.89
CA LEU A 4 8.69 -9.77 -23.53
C LEU A 4 7.39 -9.86 -24.35
N GLN A 5 7.45 -10.09 -25.66
CA GLN A 5 6.24 -10.14 -26.50
C GLN A 5 5.38 -11.38 -26.26
N THR A 6 6.00 -12.53 -26.02
CA THR A 6 5.26 -13.78 -25.73
C THR A 6 4.73 -13.80 -24.29
N LEU A 7 5.40 -13.12 -23.37
CA LEU A 7 5.04 -13.01 -21.96
C LEU A 7 4.08 -11.83 -21.70
N SER A 8 4.14 -10.75 -22.51
CA SER A 8 3.20 -9.62 -22.38
C SER A 8 1.75 -10.02 -22.68
N LEU A 9 1.51 -10.96 -23.57
CA LEU A 9 0.17 -11.52 -23.83
C LEU A 9 -0.41 -12.26 -22.62
N ALA A 10 0.42 -12.83 -21.74
CA ALA A 10 -0.05 -13.54 -20.54
C ALA A 10 -0.33 -12.58 -19.36
N LEU A 11 0.24 -11.38 -19.36
CA LEU A 11 0.07 -10.35 -18.32
C LEU A 11 -0.55 -9.05 -18.84
N ALA A 12 -0.78 -8.88 -20.14
CA ALA A 12 -1.41 -7.68 -20.69
C ALA A 12 -2.77 -7.38 -20.02
N HIS A 13 -3.49 -8.43 -19.64
CA HIS A 13 -4.72 -8.35 -18.85
C HIS A 13 -4.51 -8.27 -17.33
N GLN A 14 -3.30 -7.95 -16.83
CA GLN A 14 -2.96 -7.94 -15.40
C GLN A 14 -2.06 -6.74 -15.02
N LEU A 15 -1.88 -5.78 -15.92
CA LEU A 15 -1.14 -4.54 -15.67
C LEU A 15 -2.12 -3.39 -15.44
N PHE A 16 -2.05 -2.75 -14.28
CA PHE A 16 -3.02 -1.81 -13.78
C PHE A 16 -2.33 -0.55 -13.26
N SER A 17 -3.09 0.42 -12.76
CA SER A 17 -2.55 1.58 -12.05
C SER A 17 -3.33 1.82 -10.76
N SER A 18 -2.65 2.41 -9.76
CA SER A 18 -3.25 2.67 -8.45
C SER A 18 -3.08 4.13 -8.02
N HIS A 19 -3.96 4.56 -7.13
CA HIS A 19 -3.89 5.83 -6.41
C HIS A 19 -4.49 5.70 -5.01
N ASP A 20 -4.03 6.57 -4.11
CA ASP A 20 -4.62 6.77 -2.81
C ASP A 20 -5.52 8.00 -2.77
N LEU A 21 -6.57 7.92 -1.99
CA LEU A 21 -7.60 8.93 -1.88
C LEU A 21 -7.07 10.30 -1.44
N GLN A 22 -6.29 10.36 -0.38
CA GLN A 22 -5.77 11.63 0.15
C GLN A 22 -4.78 12.30 -0.79
N GLN A 23 -4.12 11.50 -1.61
CA GLN A 23 -3.12 11.98 -2.56
C GLN A 23 -3.74 12.46 -3.87
N VAL A 24 -4.99 12.08 -4.18
CA VAL A 24 -5.61 12.32 -5.49
C VAL A 24 -6.96 13.01 -5.40
N GLU A 25 -7.84 12.57 -4.49
CA GLU A 25 -9.25 12.97 -4.46
C GLU A 25 -9.42 14.47 -4.22
N GLY A 26 -8.76 15.00 -3.19
CA GLY A 26 -8.96 16.38 -2.76
C GLY A 26 -10.34 16.62 -2.15
N ALA A 27 -10.88 17.85 -2.34
CA ALA A 27 -12.17 18.26 -1.81
C ALA A 27 -12.32 17.95 -0.29
N ALA A 28 -11.23 18.18 0.49
CA ALA A 28 -11.12 17.75 1.88
C ALA A 28 -12.22 18.31 2.77
N ASN A 29 -12.73 19.50 2.46
CA ASN A 29 -13.72 20.22 3.26
C ASN A 29 -15.09 20.32 2.57
N GLU A 30 -15.34 19.47 1.56
CA GLU A 30 -16.57 19.56 0.75
C GLU A 30 -17.56 18.43 1.07
N ASP A 31 -18.82 18.72 0.77
CA ASP A 31 -19.93 17.77 0.75
C ASP A 31 -20.07 16.91 2.02
N GLY A 32 -19.75 17.52 3.17
CA GLY A 32 -19.94 16.88 4.48
C GLY A 32 -18.85 15.89 4.91
N ARG A 33 -17.72 15.83 4.20
CA ARG A 33 -16.56 15.10 4.67
C ARG A 33 -16.03 15.74 5.96
N THR A 34 -15.64 14.91 6.92
CA THR A 34 -14.95 15.33 8.15
C THR A 34 -13.47 15.03 8.07
N PRO A 35 -12.63 15.69 8.90
CA PRO A 35 -11.20 15.41 8.90
C PRO A 35 -10.86 13.95 9.25
N SER A 36 -9.86 13.42 8.59
CA SER A 36 -9.11 12.23 9.02
C SER A 36 -7.95 12.63 9.91
N ILE A 37 -7.30 11.63 10.55
CA ILE A 37 -6.07 11.83 11.32
C ILE A 37 -4.97 12.49 10.47
N TRP A 38 -4.99 12.25 9.16
CA TRP A 38 -4.05 12.85 8.22
C TRP A 38 -4.28 14.35 8.05
N ASP A 39 -5.52 14.75 7.80
CA ASP A 39 -5.88 16.17 7.63
C ASP A 39 -5.47 16.98 8.87
N VAL A 40 -5.76 16.44 10.05
CA VAL A 40 -5.43 17.12 11.32
C VAL A 40 -3.91 17.28 11.49
N LEU A 41 -3.13 16.24 11.22
CA LEU A 41 -1.68 16.30 11.33
C LEU A 41 -1.07 17.29 10.33
N ALA A 42 -1.55 17.28 9.08
CA ALA A 42 -1.11 18.18 8.03
C ALA A 42 -1.41 19.66 8.38
N HIS A 43 -2.62 19.94 8.82
CA HIS A 43 -3.02 21.31 9.21
C HIS A 43 -2.35 21.78 10.51
N ALA A 44 -1.91 20.87 11.39
CA ALA A 44 -1.12 21.22 12.56
C ALA A 44 0.32 21.68 12.20
N GLY A 45 0.73 21.59 10.93
CA GLY A 45 2.07 21.97 10.47
C GLY A 45 3.17 21.02 10.96
N HIS A 46 2.85 19.75 11.13
CA HIS A 46 3.85 18.75 11.50
C HIS A 46 4.96 18.68 10.43
N SER A 47 6.22 18.68 10.89
CA SER A 47 7.39 18.75 10.00
C SER A 47 7.35 17.66 8.93
N GLY A 48 7.44 18.05 7.66
CA GLY A 48 7.43 17.15 6.51
C GLY A 48 6.04 16.72 6.03
N VAL A 49 4.96 17.13 6.71
CA VAL A 49 3.58 16.86 6.30
C VAL A 49 2.96 18.13 5.73
N VAL A 50 2.46 18.07 4.50
CA VAL A 50 1.79 19.16 3.79
C VAL A 50 0.31 18.82 3.67
N ALA A 51 -0.57 19.83 3.61
CA ALA A 51 -2.00 19.61 3.40
C ALA A 51 -2.30 19.29 1.93
N GLY A 52 -3.01 18.20 1.70
CA GLY A 52 -3.48 17.75 0.38
C GLY A 52 -4.95 18.11 0.10
N ASP A 53 -5.43 19.27 0.61
CA ASP A 53 -6.87 19.61 0.57
C ASP A 53 -7.48 19.61 -0.82
N VAL A 54 -6.69 19.99 -1.83
CA VAL A 54 -7.07 19.96 -3.24
C VAL A 54 -6.47 18.75 -3.94
N ALA A 55 -5.25 18.34 -3.57
CA ALA A 55 -4.50 17.25 -4.21
C ALA A 55 -4.56 17.34 -5.76
N CYS A 56 -5.07 16.31 -6.44
CA CYS A 56 -5.30 16.33 -7.89
C CYS A 56 -6.75 16.69 -8.26
N ASP A 57 -7.60 16.99 -7.28
CA ASP A 57 -9.01 17.34 -7.51
C ASP A 57 -9.80 16.26 -8.28
N GLN A 58 -9.48 14.98 -8.06
CA GLN A 58 -10.19 13.88 -8.72
C GLN A 58 -11.68 13.87 -8.34
N TYR A 59 -12.03 14.38 -7.15
CA TYR A 59 -13.43 14.50 -6.73
C TYR A 59 -14.31 15.18 -7.80
N HIS A 60 -13.78 16.24 -8.43
CA HIS A 60 -14.48 16.95 -9.51
C HIS A 60 -14.10 16.46 -10.92
N LYS A 61 -12.91 15.83 -11.07
CA LYS A 61 -12.30 15.49 -12.36
C LYS A 61 -12.29 14.00 -12.69
N TYR A 62 -12.96 13.17 -11.90
CA TYR A 62 -12.92 11.70 -12.08
C TYR A 62 -13.27 11.23 -13.50
N LYS A 63 -14.18 11.91 -14.20
CA LYS A 63 -14.53 11.57 -15.59
C LYS A 63 -13.37 11.80 -16.57
N GLU A 64 -12.65 12.92 -16.39
CA GLU A 64 -11.46 13.21 -17.19
C GLU A 64 -10.38 12.16 -16.89
N ASP A 65 -10.16 11.85 -15.62
CA ASP A 65 -9.14 10.90 -15.18
C ASP A 65 -9.47 9.47 -15.66
N VAL A 66 -10.74 9.02 -15.55
CA VAL A 66 -11.17 7.71 -16.08
C VAL A 66 -11.02 7.64 -17.60
N LYS A 67 -11.30 8.75 -18.30
CA LYS A 67 -11.02 8.80 -19.74
C LYS A 67 -9.55 8.61 -20.07
N LEU A 68 -8.63 9.24 -19.32
CA LEU A 68 -7.18 9.02 -19.49
C LEU A 68 -6.79 7.55 -19.26
N MET A 69 -7.38 6.90 -18.25
CA MET A 69 -7.18 5.47 -17.98
C MET A 69 -7.64 4.61 -19.17
N ALA A 70 -8.81 4.89 -19.73
CA ALA A 70 -9.34 4.19 -20.90
C ALA A 70 -8.48 4.42 -22.14
N ASP A 71 -8.03 5.67 -22.37
CA ASP A 71 -7.23 6.04 -23.53
C ASP A 71 -5.85 5.34 -23.54
N ILE A 72 -5.26 5.03 -22.37
CA ILE A 72 -4.03 4.24 -22.28
C ILE A 72 -4.25 2.74 -22.21
N GLY A 73 -5.50 2.28 -22.16
CA GLY A 73 -5.86 0.86 -22.17
C GLY A 73 -5.78 0.15 -20.81
N LEU A 74 -5.98 0.86 -19.70
CA LEU A 74 -6.05 0.23 -18.37
C LEU A 74 -7.30 -0.65 -18.25
N GLU A 75 -7.13 -1.86 -17.73
CA GLU A 75 -8.22 -2.80 -17.45
C GLU A 75 -8.67 -2.79 -15.98
N ALA A 76 -7.86 -2.26 -15.08
CA ALA A 76 -8.23 -2.08 -13.69
C ALA A 76 -7.61 -0.81 -13.08
N TYR A 77 -8.30 -0.26 -12.10
CA TYR A 77 -7.87 0.89 -11.34
C TYR A 77 -8.07 0.64 -9.84
N ARG A 78 -7.00 0.80 -9.06
CA ARG A 78 -7.07 0.69 -7.61
C ARG A 78 -7.15 2.07 -6.99
N PHE A 79 -8.12 2.26 -6.08
CA PHE A 79 -8.30 3.49 -5.30
C PHE A 79 -8.83 3.15 -3.89
N SER A 80 -8.72 4.10 -2.97
CA SER A 80 -9.30 3.96 -1.63
C SER A 80 -10.60 4.75 -1.48
N ILE A 81 -11.48 4.32 -0.57
CA ILE A 81 -12.66 5.06 -0.13
C ILE A 81 -12.30 5.81 1.16
N SER A 82 -12.56 7.13 1.21
CA SER A 82 -12.44 7.90 2.44
C SER A 82 -13.50 7.48 3.43
N TRP A 83 -13.07 6.88 4.52
CA TRP A 83 -13.98 6.52 5.60
C TRP A 83 -14.74 7.74 6.11
N SER A 84 -14.04 8.86 6.35
CA SER A 84 -14.65 10.11 6.84
C SER A 84 -15.52 10.85 5.80
N ARG A 85 -15.38 10.55 4.49
CA ARG A 85 -16.31 11.06 3.49
C ARG A 85 -17.59 10.22 3.44
N LEU A 86 -17.47 8.90 3.54
CA LEU A 86 -18.64 8.01 3.48
C LEU A 86 -19.41 8.02 4.80
N LEU A 87 -18.70 7.98 5.94
CA LEU A 87 -19.24 7.99 7.30
C LEU A 87 -18.57 9.11 8.11
N PRO A 88 -19.09 10.36 8.08
CA PRO A 88 -18.42 11.51 8.68
C PRO A 88 -18.13 11.41 10.18
N SER A 89 -18.97 10.71 10.94
CA SER A 89 -18.72 10.41 12.36
C SER A 89 -17.89 9.15 12.62
N GLY A 90 -17.40 8.50 11.55
CA GLY A 90 -16.82 7.17 11.59
C GLY A 90 -17.86 6.04 11.64
N ARG A 91 -19.13 6.38 11.81
CA ARG A 91 -20.30 5.49 11.94
C ARG A 91 -21.46 6.02 11.14
N GLU A 92 -22.56 5.23 11.01
CA GLU A 92 -23.80 5.72 10.42
C GLU A 92 -24.29 7.01 11.11
N PRO A 93 -25.00 7.90 10.39
CA PRO A 93 -25.55 7.68 9.04
C PRO A 93 -24.54 7.88 7.90
N VAL A 94 -24.78 7.20 6.79
CA VAL A 94 -24.04 7.39 5.53
C VAL A 94 -24.22 8.82 5.01
N ASN A 95 -23.14 9.45 4.59
CA ASN A 95 -23.16 10.74 3.91
C ASN A 95 -23.65 10.55 2.45
N PRO A 96 -24.84 11.09 2.07
CA PRO A 96 -25.40 10.86 0.74
C PRO A 96 -24.52 11.39 -0.41
N LYS A 97 -23.79 12.48 -0.15
CA LYS A 97 -22.88 13.08 -1.15
C LYS A 97 -21.63 12.22 -1.38
N GLY A 98 -21.03 11.72 -0.29
CA GLY A 98 -19.92 10.79 -0.38
C GLY A 98 -20.31 9.49 -1.07
N LEU A 99 -21.46 8.92 -0.72
CA LEU A 99 -22.01 7.75 -1.39
C LEU A 99 -22.22 7.98 -2.89
N GLN A 100 -22.79 9.13 -3.25
CA GLN A 100 -23.00 9.50 -4.65
C GLN A 100 -21.70 9.60 -5.44
N TYR A 101 -20.66 10.22 -4.85
CA TYR A 101 -19.36 10.35 -5.51
C TYR A 101 -18.76 8.99 -5.84
N TYR A 102 -18.69 8.07 -4.85
CA TYR A 102 -18.12 6.74 -5.10
C TYR A 102 -18.95 5.91 -6.08
N ASN A 103 -20.28 6.00 -6.03
CA ASN A 103 -21.13 5.38 -7.06
C ASN A 103 -20.80 5.92 -8.45
N ASN A 104 -20.70 7.24 -8.59
CA ASN A 104 -20.39 7.86 -9.88
C ASN A 104 -19.00 7.44 -10.41
N LEU A 105 -17.96 7.39 -9.54
CA LEU A 105 -16.62 6.95 -9.92
C LEU A 105 -16.61 5.48 -10.36
N ILE A 106 -17.25 4.60 -9.58
CA ILE A 106 -17.34 3.17 -9.89
C ILE A 106 -18.10 2.94 -11.20
N ASP A 107 -19.23 3.60 -11.38
CA ASP A 107 -20.04 3.49 -12.61
C ASP A 107 -19.27 4.00 -13.84
N GLU A 108 -18.54 5.09 -13.70
CA GLU A 108 -17.69 5.62 -14.77
C GLU A 108 -16.59 4.63 -15.16
N LEU A 109 -15.87 4.04 -14.18
CA LEU A 109 -14.86 3.00 -14.42
C LEU A 109 -15.48 1.81 -15.18
N ILE A 110 -16.59 1.27 -14.68
CA ILE A 110 -17.28 0.11 -15.29
C ILE A 110 -17.76 0.45 -16.71
N SER A 111 -18.26 1.67 -16.95
CA SER A 111 -18.73 2.10 -18.28
C SER A 111 -17.61 2.10 -19.33
N HIS A 112 -16.36 2.23 -18.89
CA HIS A 112 -15.17 2.16 -19.73
C HIS A 112 -14.49 0.77 -19.72
N GLY A 113 -15.11 -0.23 -19.07
CA GLY A 113 -14.57 -1.59 -18.95
C GLY A 113 -13.40 -1.72 -17.97
N ILE A 114 -13.21 -0.73 -17.09
CA ILE A 114 -12.13 -0.70 -16.10
C ILE A 114 -12.63 -1.29 -14.77
N GLN A 115 -11.96 -2.34 -14.29
CA GLN A 115 -12.32 -3.03 -13.05
C GLN A 115 -11.90 -2.20 -11.83
N PRO A 116 -12.81 -1.84 -10.91
CA PRO A 116 -12.42 -1.20 -9.66
C PRO A 116 -11.80 -2.20 -8.68
N HIS A 117 -10.63 -1.86 -8.13
CA HIS A 117 -10.01 -2.49 -6.97
C HIS A 117 -10.05 -1.49 -5.82
N VAL A 118 -10.79 -1.79 -4.77
CA VAL A 118 -11.08 -0.82 -3.72
C VAL A 118 -10.33 -1.15 -2.43
N THR A 119 -9.63 -0.14 -1.90
CA THR A 119 -9.00 -0.17 -0.58
C THR A 119 -9.91 0.53 0.43
N LEU A 120 -10.17 -0.11 1.59
CA LEU A 120 -11.06 0.43 2.60
C LEU A 120 -10.36 1.40 3.56
N HIS A 121 -9.14 1.09 3.99
CA HIS A 121 -8.36 1.94 4.87
C HIS A 121 -6.96 2.17 4.30
N HIS A 122 -6.65 3.43 4.02
CA HIS A 122 -5.34 3.87 3.55
C HIS A 122 -4.82 5.03 4.39
N PHE A 123 -4.53 4.76 5.69
CA PHE A 123 -4.01 5.69 6.71
C PHE A 123 -4.98 6.81 7.13
N ASP A 124 -6.22 6.79 6.71
CA ASP A 124 -7.20 7.88 6.80
C ASP A 124 -8.32 7.61 7.82
N LEU A 125 -7.97 7.09 9.00
CA LEU A 125 -8.93 6.93 10.09
C LEU A 125 -9.66 8.27 10.37
N PRO A 126 -11.01 8.29 10.51
CA PRO A 126 -11.72 9.48 10.92
C PRO A 126 -11.17 10.03 12.25
N GLN A 127 -10.86 11.34 12.30
CA GLN A 127 -10.33 11.98 13.51
C GLN A 127 -11.28 11.81 14.70
N THR A 128 -12.57 11.77 14.47
CA THR A 128 -13.57 11.56 15.52
C THR A 128 -13.38 10.24 16.28
N LEU A 129 -12.91 9.19 15.62
CA LEU A 129 -12.64 7.90 16.25
C LEU A 129 -11.30 7.91 17.01
N GLU A 130 -10.32 8.66 16.51
CA GLU A 130 -9.06 8.91 17.25
C GLU A 130 -9.34 9.69 18.53
N ASP A 131 -10.15 10.75 18.46
CA ASP A 131 -10.50 11.60 19.60
C ASP A 131 -11.35 10.85 20.65
N GLU A 132 -12.25 9.95 20.22
CA GLU A 132 -13.18 9.27 21.12
C GLU A 132 -12.51 8.18 21.97
N TYR A 133 -11.64 7.35 21.35
CA TYR A 133 -11.09 6.18 22.04
C TYR A 133 -9.62 5.85 21.67
N GLY A 134 -8.91 6.75 20.97
CA GLY A 134 -7.50 6.54 20.56
C GLY A 134 -7.33 5.65 19.34
N GLY A 135 -8.32 5.64 18.46
CA GLY A 135 -8.24 5.01 17.15
C GLY A 135 -7.83 3.53 17.21
N TRP A 136 -6.80 3.17 16.47
CA TRP A 136 -6.33 1.77 16.36
C TRP A 136 -5.69 1.20 17.63
N LEU A 137 -5.46 2.00 18.68
CA LEU A 137 -5.04 1.49 19.99
C LEU A 137 -6.18 0.78 20.73
N SER A 138 -7.42 1.07 20.39
CA SER A 138 -8.60 0.46 20.99
C SER A 138 -9.20 -0.63 20.12
N GLN A 139 -9.67 -1.73 20.74
CA GLN A 139 -10.43 -2.77 20.06
C GLN A 139 -11.81 -2.29 19.56
N GLU A 140 -12.30 -1.14 19.99
CA GLU A 140 -13.50 -0.49 19.44
C GLU A 140 -13.35 -0.24 17.93
N SER A 141 -12.14 0.06 17.47
CA SER A 141 -11.82 0.25 16.05
C SER A 141 -12.16 -0.98 15.20
N VAL A 142 -12.03 -2.19 15.73
CA VAL A 142 -12.37 -3.45 15.03
C VAL A 142 -13.86 -3.48 14.69
N ARG A 143 -14.71 -3.09 15.65
CA ARG A 143 -16.17 -3.04 15.44
C ARG A 143 -16.56 -1.96 14.43
N ASP A 144 -16.01 -0.76 14.61
CA ASP A 144 -16.34 0.37 13.75
C ASP A 144 -15.83 0.18 12.33
N PHE A 145 -14.63 -0.37 12.15
CA PHE A 145 -14.13 -0.76 10.83
C PHE A 145 -14.98 -1.86 10.17
N THR A 146 -15.42 -2.83 10.94
CA THR A 146 -16.31 -3.89 10.41
C THR A 146 -17.64 -3.31 9.91
N ALA A 147 -18.23 -2.36 10.64
CA ALA A 147 -19.46 -1.68 10.23
C ALA A 147 -19.25 -0.79 8.99
N TYR A 148 -18.10 -0.12 8.90
CA TYR A 148 -17.72 0.64 7.70
C TYR A 148 -17.53 -0.28 6.49
N ALA A 149 -16.83 -1.40 6.65
CA ALA A 149 -16.65 -2.40 5.60
C ALA A 149 -18.01 -2.99 5.15
N ASP A 150 -18.91 -3.27 6.08
CA ASP A 150 -20.29 -3.74 5.79
C ASP A 150 -21.03 -2.74 4.90
N THR A 151 -20.94 -1.46 5.22
CA THR A 151 -21.51 -0.37 4.40
C THR A 151 -20.93 -0.39 2.99
N CYS A 152 -19.60 -0.48 2.85
CA CYS A 152 -18.95 -0.53 1.54
C CYS A 152 -19.35 -1.78 0.72
N PHE A 153 -19.37 -2.94 1.33
CA PHE A 153 -19.78 -4.18 0.67
C PHE A 153 -21.24 -4.15 0.22
N LYS A 154 -22.11 -3.55 1.02
CA LYS A 154 -23.52 -3.40 0.71
C LYS A 154 -23.76 -2.44 -0.45
N GLU A 155 -23.10 -1.27 -0.44
CA GLU A 155 -23.37 -0.18 -1.38
C GLU A 155 -22.64 -0.34 -2.72
N PHE A 156 -21.50 -1.04 -2.77
CA PHE A 156 -20.64 -1.12 -3.95
C PHE A 156 -20.31 -2.54 -4.42
N GLY A 157 -20.58 -3.56 -3.61
CA GLY A 157 -20.13 -4.91 -3.88
C GLY A 157 -20.84 -5.63 -5.03
N ASP A 158 -21.88 -5.03 -5.61
CA ASP A 158 -22.47 -5.48 -6.87
C ASP A 158 -21.58 -5.21 -8.09
N ARG A 159 -20.62 -4.27 -7.98
CA ARG A 159 -19.70 -3.80 -9.03
C ARG A 159 -18.23 -3.95 -8.67
N VAL A 160 -17.88 -3.99 -7.39
CA VAL A 160 -16.50 -4.14 -6.90
C VAL A 160 -16.23 -5.60 -6.56
N LEU A 161 -15.27 -6.21 -7.26
CA LEU A 161 -14.89 -7.62 -7.08
C LEU A 161 -13.61 -7.81 -6.26
N HIS A 162 -12.82 -6.75 -6.04
CA HIS A 162 -11.54 -6.83 -5.34
C HIS A 162 -11.46 -5.79 -4.24
N TRP A 163 -11.36 -6.28 -3.01
CA TRP A 163 -11.33 -5.47 -1.80
C TRP A 163 -9.99 -5.65 -1.08
N THR A 164 -9.26 -4.57 -0.87
CA THR A 164 -8.14 -4.52 0.08
C THR A 164 -8.64 -3.86 1.35
N THR A 165 -8.63 -4.55 2.47
CA THR A 165 -9.15 -4.00 3.73
C THR A 165 -8.28 -2.88 4.27
N ILE A 166 -6.97 -3.15 4.37
CA ILE A 166 -6.00 -2.26 5.00
C ILE A 166 -4.77 -2.20 4.11
N ASN A 167 -4.31 -0.98 3.83
CA ASN A 167 -3.05 -0.75 3.16
C ASN A 167 -1.90 -0.71 4.15
N GLU A 168 -0.80 -1.44 3.87
CA GLU A 168 0.49 -1.39 4.56
C GLU A 168 0.40 -1.28 6.09
N ALA A 169 -0.30 -2.22 6.73
CA ALA A 169 -0.49 -2.20 8.17
C ALA A 169 0.82 -2.06 8.97
N ASN A 170 1.91 -2.65 8.47
CA ASN A 170 3.24 -2.58 9.07
C ASN A 170 3.86 -1.17 8.96
N VAL A 171 3.77 -0.50 7.82
CA VAL A 171 4.29 0.87 7.65
C VAL A 171 3.44 1.89 8.40
N PHE A 172 2.11 1.72 8.40
CA PHE A 172 1.22 2.55 9.18
C PHE A 172 1.57 2.54 10.67
N ALA A 173 1.80 1.35 11.22
CA ALA A 173 2.20 1.20 12.63
C ALA A 173 3.59 1.76 12.91
N LEU A 174 4.57 1.50 12.03
CA LEU A 174 5.93 2.03 12.15
C LEU A 174 5.95 3.56 12.12
N GLY A 175 5.31 4.17 11.12
CA GLY A 175 5.32 5.62 10.94
C GLY A 175 4.48 6.35 11.99
N GLY A 176 3.30 5.83 12.31
CA GLY A 176 2.31 6.51 13.15
C GLY A 176 2.46 6.29 14.65
N TYR A 177 3.01 5.13 15.07
CA TYR A 177 3.02 4.70 16.47
C TYR A 177 4.40 4.32 17.02
N ASP A 178 5.44 4.36 16.18
CA ASP A 178 6.82 4.15 16.58
C ASP A 178 7.69 5.39 16.33
N GLN A 179 7.79 5.81 15.06
CA GLN A 179 8.62 6.95 14.66
C GLN A 179 7.94 8.31 14.79
N GLY A 180 6.61 8.35 14.82
CA GLY A 180 5.83 9.59 14.91
C GLY A 180 5.92 10.49 13.67
N VAL A 181 6.29 9.94 12.50
CA VAL A 181 6.47 10.70 11.25
C VAL A 181 5.21 10.74 10.39
N SER A 182 4.23 9.90 10.68
CA SER A 182 2.90 9.89 10.05
C SER A 182 1.80 9.89 11.10
N PRO A 183 0.52 10.15 10.72
CA PRO A 183 -0.55 10.20 11.72
C PRO A 183 -0.76 8.83 12.40
N PRO A 184 -1.12 8.85 13.69
CA PRO A 184 -1.43 9.99 14.55
C PRO A 184 -0.19 10.62 15.26
N ALA A 185 1.02 10.41 14.76
CA ALA A 185 2.28 10.99 15.23
C ALA A 185 2.62 10.65 16.69
N ARG A 186 2.43 9.39 17.06
CA ARG A 186 2.71 8.86 18.40
C ARG A 186 4.07 8.21 18.43
N CYS A 187 4.88 8.59 19.40
CA CYS A 187 6.18 7.97 19.66
C CYS A 187 6.67 8.28 21.07
N SER A 188 7.77 7.65 21.48
CA SER A 188 8.42 7.92 22.77
C SER A 188 9.96 7.99 22.64
N PRO A 189 10.63 8.86 23.40
CA PRO A 189 12.11 8.88 23.43
C PRO A 189 12.68 7.55 23.92
N PRO A 190 13.86 7.13 23.41
CA PRO A 190 14.73 7.81 22.46
C PRO A 190 14.38 7.61 20.99
N PHE A 191 13.26 6.95 20.68
CA PHE A 191 12.77 6.62 19.34
C PHE A 191 11.95 7.77 18.76
N GLY A 192 11.86 7.81 17.44
CA GLY A 192 11.06 8.81 16.73
C GLY A 192 11.57 10.25 16.85
N SER A 193 10.82 11.16 16.25
CA SER A 193 11.11 12.59 16.20
C SER A 193 9.97 13.41 16.78
N ASN A 194 10.28 14.40 17.64
CA ASN A 194 9.28 15.32 18.20
C ASN A 194 8.13 14.62 18.97
N CYS A 195 8.43 13.57 19.70
CA CYS A 195 7.46 12.79 20.45
C CYS A 195 6.84 13.58 21.59
N SER A 196 5.56 13.85 21.54
CA SER A 196 4.79 14.49 22.61
C SER A 196 3.98 13.47 23.43
N HIS A 197 3.61 12.36 22.83
CA HIS A 197 2.81 11.28 23.44
C HIS A 197 3.03 9.98 22.67
N GLY A 198 2.71 8.86 23.29
CA GLY A 198 2.84 7.53 22.70
C GLY A 198 3.86 6.64 23.44
N ASN A 199 3.96 5.40 22.96
CA ASN A 199 4.90 4.41 23.47
C ASN A 199 5.39 3.52 22.32
N SER A 200 6.53 3.88 21.73
CA SER A 200 7.13 3.16 20.59
C SER A 200 7.43 1.69 20.87
N SER A 201 7.57 1.32 22.15
CA SER A 201 7.88 -0.06 22.54
C SER A 201 6.66 -1.00 22.49
N ILE A 202 5.42 -0.48 22.50
CA ILE A 202 4.20 -1.29 22.68
C ILE A 202 3.14 -0.96 21.62
N GLU A 203 2.92 0.32 21.34
CA GLU A 203 1.79 0.77 20.52
C GLU A 203 1.80 0.21 19.09
N PRO A 204 2.94 0.11 18.37
CA PRO A 204 2.96 -0.48 17.03
C PRO A 204 2.38 -1.90 17.01
N TYR A 205 2.71 -2.70 18.03
CA TYR A 205 2.25 -4.09 18.13
C TYR A 205 0.76 -4.19 18.43
N ILE A 206 0.23 -3.31 19.31
CA ILE A 206 -1.21 -3.23 19.60
C ILE A 206 -1.98 -2.85 18.34
N VAL A 207 -1.49 -1.84 17.61
CA VAL A 207 -2.14 -1.34 16.40
C VAL A 207 -2.23 -2.41 15.33
N VAL A 208 -1.13 -3.11 15.01
CA VAL A 208 -1.17 -4.18 14.00
C VAL A 208 -2.05 -5.34 14.46
N HIS A 209 -2.06 -5.66 15.75
CA HIS A 209 -2.95 -6.67 16.27
C HIS A 209 -4.43 -6.31 16.02
N ASN A 210 -4.84 -5.08 16.34
CA ASN A 210 -6.20 -4.61 16.09
C ASN A 210 -6.51 -4.50 14.59
N LEU A 211 -5.55 -4.11 13.75
CA LEU A 211 -5.71 -4.09 12.29
C LEU A 211 -5.93 -5.51 11.73
N LEU A 212 -5.20 -6.50 12.22
CA LEU A 212 -5.39 -7.91 11.82
C LEU A 212 -6.76 -8.44 12.25
N LEU A 213 -7.21 -8.11 13.47
CA LEU A 213 -8.56 -8.46 13.93
C LEU A 213 -9.65 -7.77 13.12
N ALA A 214 -9.47 -6.50 12.78
CA ALA A 214 -10.41 -5.73 11.94
C ALA A 214 -10.47 -6.30 10.51
N HIS A 215 -9.32 -6.60 9.91
CA HIS A 215 -9.24 -7.31 8.63
C HIS A 215 -9.98 -8.64 8.67
N ALA A 216 -9.71 -9.48 9.67
CA ALA A 216 -10.34 -10.78 9.80
C ALA A 216 -11.86 -10.66 10.00
N SER A 217 -12.30 -9.72 10.82
CA SER A 217 -13.72 -9.46 11.06
C SER A 217 -14.44 -9.05 9.77
N ALA A 218 -13.90 -8.08 9.03
CA ALA A 218 -14.46 -7.62 7.75
C ALA A 218 -14.46 -8.74 6.69
N THR A 219 -13.36 -9.50 6.59
CA THR A 219 -13.26 -10.61 5.63
C THR A 219 -14.24 -11.74 5.94
N ASN A 220 -14.40 -12.12 7.21
CA ASN A 220 -15.33 -13.13 7.62
C ASN A 220 -16.80 -12.68 7.45
N LEU A 221 -17.09 -11.39 7.69
CA LEU A 221 -18.37 -10.78 7.36
C LEU A 221 -18.66 -10.90 5.85
N TYR A 222 -17.70 -10.51 4.99
CA TYR A 222 -17.83 -10.62 3.54
C TYR A 222 -18.09 -12.06 3.10
N LYS A 223 -17.27 -13.01 3.56
CA LYS A 223 -17.40 -14.43 3.24
C LYS A 223 -18.79 -14.98 3.63
N LYS A 224 -19.31 -14.57 4.79
CA LYS A 224 -20.58 -15.05 5.34
C LYS A 224 -21.82 -14.43 4.68
N GLN A 225 -21.77 -13.12 4.38
CA GLN A 225 -22.99 -12.39 3.98
C GLN A 225 -23.02 -12.02 2.48
N TYR A 226 -21.86 -11.76 1.86
CA TYR A 226 -21.79 -11.14 0.54
C TYR A 226 -21.18 -12.04 -0.54
N LYS A 227 -20.13 -12.81 -0.23
CA LYS A 227 -19.32 -13.55 -1.22
C LYS A 227 -20.16 -14.40 -2.17
N TYR A 228 -21.16 -15.05 -1.66
CA TYR A 228 -22.04 -15.95 -2.42
C TYR A 228 -22.89 -15.19 -3.48
N LYS A 229 -23.18 -13.89 -3.26
CA LYS A 229 -23.94 -13.04 -4.18
C LYS A 229 -23.07 -12.18 -5.08
N GLN A 230 -21.97 -11.69 -4.54
CA GLN A 230 -21.09 -10.70 -5.18
C GLN A 230 -19.90 -11.34 -5.89
N HIS A 231 -19.50 -12.57 -5.50
CA HIS A 231 -18.40 -13.35 -6.08
C HIS A 231 -17.03 -12.66 -6.03
N GLY A 232 -16.86 -11.66 -5.17
CA GLY A 232 -15.62 -10.92 -5.01
C GLY A 232 -14.59 -11.62 -4.12
N SER A 233 -13.46 -10.98 -3.95
CA SER A 233 -12.32 -11.42 -3.14
C SER A 233 -11.86 -10.32 -2.20
N VAL A 234 -11.38 -10.71 -1.02
CA VAL A 234 -10.90 -9.79 0.03
C VAL A 234 -9.46 -10.13 0.40
N GLY A 235 -8.60 -9.14 0.44
CA GLY A 235 -7.20 -9.25 0.83
C GLY A 235 -6.75 -8.11 1.74
N ILE A 236 -5.48 -8.15 2.11
CA ILE A 236 -4.76 -7.12 2.85
C ILE A 236 -3.43 -6.88 2.17
N SER A 237 -2.87 -5.67 2.28
CA SER A 237 -1.55 -5.41 1.75
C SER A 237 -0.46 -5.30 2.80
N VAL A 238 0.75 -5.62 2.40
CA VAL A 238 1.96 -5.55 3.21
C VAL A 238 3.06 -4.85 2.41
N TYR A 239 3.75 -3.92 3.06
CA TYR A 239 5.00 -3.37 2.53
C TYR A 239 6.13 -4.37 2.74
N ALA A 240 6.91 -4.62 1.71
CA ALA A 240 8.02 -5.55 1.75
C ALA A 240 9.30 -4.94 1.16
N TYR A 241 10.40 -5.03 1.89
CA TYR A 241 11.73 -4.75 1.36
C TYR A 241 12.27 -5.96 0.60
N GLY A 242 12.99 -5.71 -0.52
CA GLY A 242 13.98 -6.69 -0.97
C GLY A 242 15.16 -6.72 0.00
N THR A 243 15.46 -7.86 0.58
CA THR A 243 16.47 -7.98 1.64
C THR A 243 17.70 -8.76 1.18
N VAL A 244 18.89 -8.22 1.41
CA VAL A 244 20.17 -8.87 1.10
C VAL A 244 21.06 -8.83 2.33
N PRO A 245 21.64 -9.97 2.76
CA PRO A 245 22.63 -9.93 3.83
C PRO A 245 23.83 -9.08 3.40
N LEU A 246 24.30 -8.18 4.29
CA LEU A 246 25.43 -7.30 3.99
C LEU A 246 26.70 -8.10 3.69
N THR A 247 26.88 -9.23 4.37
CA THR A 247 27.97 -10.19 4.14
C THR A 247 27.43 -11.61 4.03
N ASP A 248 28.32 -12.56 3.63
CA ASP A 248 27.97 -13.97 3.57
C ASP A 248 27.98 -14.67 4.96
N SER A 249 28.17 -13.92 6.05
CA SER A 249 28.17 -14.47 7.42
C SER A 249 26.83 -15.14 7.76
N VAL A 250 26.84 -16.06 8.70
CA VAL A 250 25.64 -16.73 9.22
C VAL A 250 24.77 -15.71 9.95
N GLU A 251 25.37 -14.79 10.65
CA GLU A 251 24.72 -13.75 11.43
C GLU A 251 23.90 -12.80 10.54
N ASP A 252 24.47 -12.29 9.45
CA ASP A 252 23.76 -11.39 8.51
C ASP A 252 22.63 -12.13 7.77
N LYS A 253 22.81 -13.41 7.41
CA LYS A 253 21.76 -14.24 6.83
C LYS A 253 20.60 -14.48 7.81
N GLN A 254 20.90 -14.72 9.07
CA GLN A 254 19.87 -14.85 10.12
C GLN A 254 19.17 -13.51 10.38
N ALA A 255 19.91 -12.39 10.39
CA ALA A 255 19.33 -11.06 10.48
C ALA A 255 18.38 -10.77 9.32
N THR A 256 18.75 -11.16 8.11
CA THR A 256 17.88 -11.04 6.92
C THR A 256 16.57 -11.81 7.07
N ALA A 257 16.62 -13.03 7.61
CA ALA A 257 15.42 -13.80 7.90
C ALA A 257 14.54 -13.11 8.96
N ARG A 258 15.14 -12.56 10.04
CA ARG A 258 14.40 -11.80 11.06
C ARG A 258 13.71 -10.56 10.49
N VAL A 259 14.37 -9.81 9.61
CA VAL A 259 13.76 -8.65 8.95
C VAL A 259 12.54 -9.08 8.13
N ASN A 260 12.60 -10.18 7.40
CA ASN A 260 11.43 -10.71 6.69
C ASN A 260 10.31 -11.11 7.64
N ASP A 261 10.62 -11.70 8.81
CA ASP A 261 9.63 -12.03 9.83
C ASP A 261 8.95 -10.76 10.40
N PHE A 262 9.69 -9.68 10.63
CA PHE A 262 9.15 -8.44 11.20
C PHE A 262 8.39 -7.57 10.18
N TYR A 263 8.69 -7.65 8.89
CA TYR A 263 7.99 -6.87 7.86
C TYR A 263 6.90 -7.68 7.18
N ILE A 264 7.22 -8.82 6.59
CA ILE A 264 6.26 -9.67 5.87
C ILE A 264 5.53 -10.60 6.85
N GLY A 265 6.28 -11.28 7.70
CA GLY A 265 5.78 -12.26 8.65
C GLY A 265 4.82 -11.68 9.67
N TRP A 266 5.04 -10.46 10.12
CA TRP A 266 4.16 -9.78 11.07
C TRP A 266 2.70 -9.75 10.62
N ILE A 267 2.47 -9.63 9.32
CA ILE A 267 1.13 -9.62 8.72
C ILE A 267 0.72 -11.01 8.21
N LEU A 268 1.59 -11.68 7.43
CA LEU A 268 1.20 -12.92 6.75
C LEU A 268 1.21 -14.15 7.65
N HIS A 269 2.10 -14.21 8.65
CA HIS A 269 2.18 -15.39 9.51
C HIS A 269 0.88 -15.62 10.32
N PRO A 270 0.27 -14.61 10.97
CA PRO A 270 -1.04 -14.75 11.58
C PRO A 270 -2.13 -15.19 10.59
N LEU A 271 -2.13 -14.64 9.40
CA LEU A 271 -3.14 -14.95 8.37
C LEU A 271 -3.04 -16.40 7.86
N VAL A 272 -1.84 -16.95 7.78
CA VAL A 272 -1.63 -18.31 7.26
C VAL A 272 -1.64 -19.33 8.39
N PHE A 273 -1.00 -19.04 9.52
CA PHE A 273 -0.77 -20.00 10.58
C PHE A 273 -1.57 -19.73 11.87
N GLY A 274 -2.12 -18.53 12.04
CA GLY A 274 -2.94 -18.15 13.21
C GLY A 274 -2.17 -17.57 14.39
N ASP A 275 -0.85 -17.33 14.25
CA ASP A 275 -0.02 -16.71 15.30
C ASP A 275 1.16 -15.95 14.68
N TYR A 276 1.82 -15.12 15.46
CA TYR A 276 3.00 -14.38 15.05
C TYR A 276 4.24 -15.28 14.83
N PRO A 277 5.23 -14.85 14.00
CA PRO A 277 6.50 -15.54 13.88
C PRO A 277 7.19 -15.78 15.23
N GLU A 278 7.84 -16.93 15.39
CA GLU A 278 8.57 -17.29 16.62
C GLU A 278 9.62 -16.23 16.98
N THR A 279 10.30 -15.67 15.96
CA THR A 279 11.28 -14.62 16.13
C THR A 279 10.69 -13.37 16.78
N MET A 280 9.50 -12.96 16.36
CA MET A 280 8.79 -11.82 16.97
C MET A 280 8.37 -12.14 18.41
N ARG A 281 7.80 -13.32 18.65
CA ARG A 281 7.41 -13.75 20.01
C ARG A 281 8.61 -13.74 20.96
N THR A 282 9.76 -14.13 20.46
CA THR A 282 11.01 -14.18 21.26
C THR A 282 11.57 -12.78 21.53
N ASN A 283 11.72 -11.95 20.48
CA ASN A 283 12.41 -10.67 20.62
C ASN A 283 11.53 -9.61 21.28
N VAL A 284 10.25 -9.54 20.92
CA VAL A 284 9.29 -8.58 21.50
C VAL A 284 8.81 -9.03 22.88
N GLY A 285 8.68 -10.33 23.11
CA GLY A 285 8.28 -10.91 24.38
C GLY A 285 6.87 -10.45 24.80
N SER A 286 6.72 -10.06 26.06
CA SER A 286 5.42 -9.66 26.64
C SER A 286 4.82 -8.38 26.09
N ARG A 287 5.54 -7.63 25.25
CA ARG A 287 5.05 -6.43 24.56
C ARG A 287 4.21 -6.77 23.32
N LEU A 288 4.40 -7.97 22.75
CA LEU A 288 3.62 -8.46 21.63
C LEU A 288 2.27 -8.99 22.14
N PRO A 289 1.14 -8.47 21.66
CA PRO A 289 -0.17 -9.05 21.99
C PRO A 289 -0.25 -10.54 21.61
N VAL A 290 -1.03 -11.29 22.36
CA VAL A 290 -1.24 -12.72 22.14
C VAL A 290 -2.66 -12.92 21.63
N PHE A 291 -2.82 -13.63 20.52
CA PHE A 291 -4.15 -14.02 20.05
C PHE A 291 -4.79 -15.02 21.01
N THR A 292 -6.02 -14.76 21.40
CA THR A 292 -6.85 -15.80 21.99
C THR A 292 -7.07 -16.93 20.96
N LYS A 293 -7.56 -18.08 21.43
CA LYS A 293 -7.88 -19.17 20.52
C LYS A 293 -8.91 -18.76 19.46
N GLU A 294 -9.91 -18.03 19.88
CA GLU A 294 -11.00 -17.52 19.03
C GLU A 294 -10.48 -16.52 18.00
N GLU A 295 -9.60 -15.58 18.40
CA GLU A 295 -8.97 -14.62 17.51
C GLU A 295 -8.05 -15.31 16.50
N SER A 296 -7.24 -16.26 16.95
CA SER A 296 -6.38 -17.09 16.08
C SER A 296 -7.19 -17.82 15.01
N GLU A 297 -8.31 -18.44 15.39
CA GLU A 297 -9.22 -19.12 14.47
C GLU A 297 -9.91 -18.15 13.49
N GLN A 298 -10.19 -16.91 13.90
CA GLN A 298 -10.78 -15.88 13.04
C GLN A 298 -9.78 -15.32 12.04
N VAL A 299 -8.54 -15.09 12.45
CA VAL A 299 -7.48 -14.50 11.63
C VAL A 299 -6.95 -15.50 10.61
N LYS A 300 -6.78 -16.77 11.02
CA LYS A 300 -6.26 -17.82 10.15
C LYS A 300 -7.16 -18.06 8.94
N GLY A 301 -6.60 -17.89 7.73
CA GLY A 301 -7.32 -18.03 6.46
C GLY A 301 -8.27 -16.89 6.13
N ALA A 302 -8.19 -15.76 6.85
CA ALA A 302 -9.07 -14.61 6.64
C ALA A 302 -8.63 -13.76 5.44
N PHE A 303 -8.27 -14.34 4.32
CA PHE A 303 -7.93 -13.63 3.09
C PHE A 303 -8.21 -14.50 1.86
N ASP A 304 -8.36 -13.87 0.70
CA ASP A 304 -8.43 -14.53 -0.61
C ASP A 304 -7.18 -14.22 -1.43
N PHE A 305 -6.49 -13.10 -1.17
CA PHE A 305 -5.22 -12.71 -1.80
C PHE A 305 -4.37 -11.86 -0.84
N VAL A 306 -3.09 -11.78 -1.17
CA VAL A 306 -2.13 -10.89 -0.51
C VAL A 306 -1.76 -9.76 -1.47
N GLY A 307 -1.83 -8.52 -0.98
CA GLY A 307 -1.28 -7.36 -1.65
C GLY A 307 0.19 -7.16 -1.26
N VAL A 308 1.07 -6.99 -2.24
CA VAL A 308 2.48 -6.66 -2.01
C VAL A 308 2.75 -5.25 -2.50
N ILE A 309 3.42 -4.46 -1.66
CA ILE A 309 3.93 -3.14 -1.98
C ILE A 309 5.44 -3.17 -1.84
N ASN A 310 6.16 -2.78 -2.89
CA ASN A 310 7.61 -2.79 -2.90
C ASN A 310 8.17 -1.61 -3.69
N TYR A 311 9.03 -0.85 -3.05
CA TYR A 311 9.77 0.27 -3.66
C TYR A 311 11.28 0.13 -3.48
N LEU A 312 11.72 -0.49 -2.39
CA LEU A 312 13.11 -0.47 -1.94
C LEU A 312 13.67 -1.86 -1.70
N ALA A 313 14.98 -1.97 -1.92
CA ALA A 313 15.81 -3.04 -1.39
C ALA A 313 16.75 -2.51 -0.32
N VAL A 314 17.13 -3.36 0.63
CA VAL A 314 18.01 -3.01 1.75
C VAL A 314 19.09 -4.07 1.96
N TYR A 315 20.29 -3.63 2.31
CA TYR A 315 21.29 -4.49 2.93
C TYR A 315 20.95 -4.67 4.39
N VAL A 316 21.10 -5.89 4.88
CA VAL A 316 20.81 -6.27 6.26
C VAL A 316 22.10 -6.75 6.94
N LYS A 317 22.44 -6.12 8.05
CA LYS A 317 23.56 -6.50 8.92
C LYS A 317 23.04 -6.93 10.29
N ASP A 318 23.62 -7.95 10.86
CA ASP A 318 23.28 -8.38 12.22
C ASP A 318 23.59 -7.29 13.25
N ASN A 319 22.64 -7.04 14.13
CA ASN A 319 22.78 -6.19 15.30
C ASN A 319 22.14 -6.85 16.56
N SER A 320 22.42 -8.12 16.78
CA SER A 320 21.89 -8.87 17.93
C SER A 320 22.28 -8.24 19.27
N SER A 321 23.28 -7.38 19.28
CA SER A 321 23.67 -6.60 20.47
C SER A 321 22.63 -5.54 20.86
N SER A 322 21.73 -5.14 19.94
CA SER A 322 20.64 -4.17 20.18
C SER A 322 19.53 -4.75 21.06
N LEU A 323 19.40 -6.06 21.15
CA LEU A 323 18.42 -6.76 22.01
C LEU A 323 18.73 -6.64 23.52
N LYS A 324 19.65 -5.77 23.92
CA LYS A 324 19.95 -5.51 25.33
C LYS A 324 18.86 -4.66 25.99
N PRO A 325 18.64 -4.82 27.32
CA PRO A 325 17.44 -4.27 27.95
C PRO A 325 17.36 -2.74 27.88
N ASN A 326 16.21 -2.27 27.38
CA ASN A 326 15.49 -1.01 27.54
C ASN A 326 16.17 0.32 27.19
N PRO A 327 15.42 1.15 26.46
CA PRO A 327 14.16 0.89 25.80
C PRO A 327 14.34 0.22 24.44
N GLN A 328 13.32 -0.49 23.94
CA GLN A 328 13.27 -1.15 22.62
C GLN A 328 12.05 -0.66 21.83
N ASP A 329 12.16 -0.60 20.51
CA ASP A 329 11.12 -0.29 19.55
C ASP A 329 11.05 -1.39 18.48
N LEU A 330 10.20 -1.22 17.47
CA LEU A 330 10.06 -2.17 16.37
C LEU A 330 11.40 -2.39 15.64
N ILE A 331 12.16 -1.32 15.39
CA ILE A 331 13.44 -1.42 14.65
C ILE A 331 14.48 -2.18 15.45
N THR A 332 14.66 -1.85 16.71
CA THR A 332 15.62 -2.52 17.59
C THR A 332 15.25 -3.99 17.84
N ASP A 333 13.97 -4.31 17.87
CA ASP A 333 13.47 -5.69 18.02
C ASP A 333 13.80 -6.59 16.81
N THR A 334 14.01 -6.01 15.61
CA THR A 334 14.50 -6.78 14.46
C THR A 334 15.91 -7.32 14.68
N ALA A 335 16.68 -6.73 15.61
CA ALA A 335 18.11 -7.02 15.85
C ALA A 335 18.95 -6.95 14.57
N ALA A 336 18.66 -5.96 13.72
CA ALA A 336 19.30 -5.74 12.43
C ALA A 336 19.51 -4.24 12.15
N GLU A 337 20.58 -3.93 11.41
CA GLU A 337 20.81 -2.64 10.79
C GLU A 337 20.42 -2.72 9.31
N LEU A 338 19.61 -1.77 8.84
CA LEU A 338 19.16 -1.69 7.46
C LEU A 338 19.84 -0.52 6.75
N THR A 339 20.42 -0.79 5.57
CA THR A 339 21.00 0.24 4.70
C THR A 339 20.36 0.14 3.33
N VAL A 340 19.83 1.26 2.80
CA VAL A 340 19.17 1.27 1.49
C VAL A 340 20.15 0.85 0.39
N PHE A 341 19.72 -0.06 -0.47
CA PHE A 341 20.48 -0.54 -1.62
C PHE A 341 20.81 0.61 -2.58
N GLY A 342 22.05 0.66 -3.08
CA GLY A 342 22.51 1.69 -4.01
C GLY A 342 22.98 2.99 -3.36
N ASN A 343 23.15 3.05 -2.03
CA ASN A 343 23.57 4.25 -1.28
C ASN A 343 22.70 5.49 -1.56
N THR A 344 21.43 5.27 -1.94
CA THR A 344 20.44 6.34 -2.10
C THR A 344 19.76 6.60 -0.76
N SER A 345 19.41 7.86 -0.47
CA SER A 345 18.50 8.15 0.64
C SER A 345 17.07 7.77 0.27
N LEU A 346 16.21 7.58 1.28
CA LEU A 346 14.77 7.36 1.06
C LEU A 346 14.10 8.49 0.27
N GLU A 347 14.76 9.66 0.20
CA GLU A 347 14.29 10.87 -0.43
C GLU A 347 14.74 11.03 -1.90
N ASN A 348 15.70 10.23 -2.36
CA ASN A 348 16.25 10.32 -3.72
C ASN A 348 15.72 9.21 -4.62
N GLU A 349 16.06 9.26 -5.92
CA GLU A 349 15.70 8.22 -6.88
C GLU A 349 16.09 6.84 -6.34
N HIS A 350 15.12 5.95 -6.26
CA HIS A 350 15.35 4.58 -5.79
C HIS A 350 16.21 3.82 -6.79
N ALA A 351 17.18 3.08 -6.29
CA ALA A 351 17.97 2.21 -7.13
C ALA A 351 17.09 1.17 -7.82
N ASN A 352 17.29 0.97 -9.11
CA ASN A 352 16.58 -0.06 -9.88
C ASN A 352 17.04 -1.45 -9.40
N ALA A 353 16.20 -2.14 -8.64
CA ALA A 353 16.49 -3.42 -8.01
C ALA A 353 15.34 -4.45 -8.26
N PRO A 354 15.02 -4.82 -9.51
CA PRO A 354 13.88 -5.67 -9.84
C PRO A 354 13.97 -7.08 -9.24
N TRP A 355 15.18 -7.56 -8.95
CA TRP A 355 15.41 -8.81 -8.22
C TRP A 355 14.75 -8.81 -6.82
N SER A 356 14.56 -7.64 -6.22
CA SER A 356 13.92 -7.50 -4.90
C SER A 356 12.50 -8.02 -4.91
N LEU A 357 11.73 -7.68 -5.93
CA LEU A 357 10.35 -8.14 -6.07
C LEU A 357 10.29 -9.64 -6.37
N GLN A 358 11.23 -10.17 -7.17
CA GLN A 358 11.35 -11.64 -7.36
C GLN A 358 11.61 -12.37 -6.04
N GLN A 359 12.50 -11.83 -5.21
CA GLN A 359 12.85 -12.41 -3.92
C GLN A 359 11.64 -12.42 -2.97
N ILE A 360 10.90 -11.31 -2.90
CA ILE A 360 9.67 -11.20 -2.10
C ILE A 360 8.64 -12.23 -2.55
N LEU A 361 8.38 -12.32 -3.85
CA LEU A 361 7.41 -13.27 -4.41
C LEU A 361 7.82 -14.73 -4.14
N LEU A 362 9.11 -15.03 -4.22
CA LEU A 362 9.63 -16.36 -3.90
C LEU A 362 9.50 -16.65 -2.41
N HIS A 363 9.85 -15.70 -1.55
CA HIS A 363 9.70 -15.84 -0.10
C HIS A 363 8.23 -16.09 0.29
N ILE A 364 7.29 -15.31 -0.26
CA ILE A 364 5.85 -15.54 0.00
C ILE A 364 5.42 -16.93 -0.47
N LYS A 365 5.87 -17.35 -1.65
CA LYS A 365 5.57 -18.68 -2.17
C LYS A 365 6.06 -19.81 -1.25
N GLU A 366 7.32 -19.72 -0.82
CA GLU A 366 7.98 -20.79 -0.07
C GLU A 366 7.58 -20.84 1.39
N SER A 367 7.31 -19.65 2.01
CA SER A 367 7.04 -19.54 3.44
C SER A 367 5.53 -19.47 3.78
N TYR A 368 4.65 -19.12 2.81
CA TYR A 368 3.23 -18.83 3.08
C TYR A 368 2.27 -19.54 2.11
N GLU A 369 2.58 -20.78 1.70
CA GLU A 369 1.68 -21.65 0.92
C GLU A 369 1.30 -21.11 -0.47
N ASN A 370 2.12 -20.21 -1.06
CA ASN A 370 1.92 -19.66 -2.41
C ASN A 370 0.51 -19.07 -2.65
N PRO A 371 0.03 -18.14 -1.82
CA PRO A 371 -1.28 -17.54 -1.99
C PRO A 371 -1.37 -16.74 -3.29
N PRO A 372 -2.59 -16.40 -3.77
CA PRO A 372 -2.75 -15.40 -4.81
C PRO A 372 -2.14 -14.06 -4.38
N VAL A 373 -1.28 -13.47 -5.22
CA VAL A 373 -0.58 -12.20 -4.93
C VAL A 373 -0.93 -11.18 -6.00
N TYR A 374 -1.29 -9.97 -5.56
CA TYR A 374 -1.30 -8.77 -6.38
C TYR A 374 -0.14 -7.88 -5.94
N ILE A 375 0.70 -7.42 -6.87
CA ILE A 375 1.58 -6.29 -6.61
C ILE A 375 0.70 -5.04 -6.68
N LEU A 376 0.35 -4.47 -5.52
CA LEU A 376 -0.60 -3.37 -5.44
C LEU A 376 0.03 -2.00 -5.64
N GLU A 377 1.35 -1.91 -5.39
CA GLU A 377 2.13 -0.71 -5.68
C GLU A 377 3.59 -1.07 -5.99
N ASN A 378 4.10 -0.50 -7.05
CA ASN A 378 5.51 -0.43 -7.41
C ASN A 378 5.73 0.73 -8.37
N GLY A 379 6.77 1.53 -8.18
CA GLY A 379 7.03 2.70 -9.04
C GLY A 379 8.35 3.38 -8.70
N GLN A 380 8.83 4.20 -9.63
CA GLN A 380 10.03 5.00 -9.48
C GLN A 380 9.69 6.41 -9.04
N VAL A 381 10.29 6.87 -7.94
CA VAL A 381 10.24 8.27 -7.54
C VAL A 381 11.21 9.10 -8.40
N THR A 382 10.74 10.27 -8.82
CA THR A 382 11.56 11.31 -9.46
C THR A 382 11.20 12.68 -8.87
N SER A 383 11.97 13.73 -9.17
CA SER A 383 11.53 15.08 -8.85
C SER A 383 10.34 15.49 -9.73
N HIS A 384 9.36 16.17 -9.17
CA HIS A 384 8.20 16.69 -9.92
C HIS A 384 8.60 17.64 -11.05
N ASN A 385 9.73 18.35 -10.91
CA ASN A 385 10.26 19.25 -11.95
C ASN A 385 11.12 18.52 -12.99
N SER A 386 11.16 17.18 -13.01
CA SER A 386 11.90 16.42 -14.02
C SER A 386 11.24 16.47 -15.40
N SER A 387 11.98 16.03 -16.42
CA SER A 387 11.50 16.02 -17.81
C SER A 387 10.27 15.12 -18.00
N LEU A 388 9.38 15.51 -18.92
CA LEU A 388 8.31 14.64 -19.40
C LEU A 388 8.84 13.44 -20.20
N GLU A 389 10.09 13.49 -20.67
CA GLU A 389 10.81 12.38 -21.30
C GLU A 389 11.45 11.51 -20.21
N ASP A 390 10.66 10.84 -19.41
CA ASP A 390 11.05 10.06 -18.23
C ASP A 390 11.52 8.63 -18.60
N THR A 391 12.57 8.52 -19.40
CA THR A 391 13.14 7.25 -19.87
C THR A 391 13.58 6.34 -18.74
N THR A 392 14.08 6.89 -17.63
CA THR A 392 14.47 6.13 -16.45
C THR A 392 13.29 5.39 -15.82
N ARG A 393 12.08 5.99 -15.83
CA ARG A 393 10.86 5.34 -15.38
C ARG A 393 10.47 4.17 -16.28
N ILE A 394 10.66 4.31 -17.61
CA ILE A 394 10.44 3.20 -18.56
C ILE A 394 11.38 2.04 -18.25
N GLU A 395 12.66 2.32 -18.03
CA GLU A 395 13.67 1.31 -17.68
C GLU A 395 13.32 0.60 -16.37
N TYR A 396 12.89 1.38 -15.35
CA TYR A 396 12.45 0.84 -14.07
C TYR A 396 11.24 -0.09 -14.26
N LEU A 397 10.15 0.41 -14.84
CA LEU A 397 8.91 -0.37 -15.02
C LEU A 397 9.15 -1.62 -15.88
N SER A 398 9.90 -1.50 -16.98
CA SER A 398 10.24 -2.63 -17.84
C SER A 398 10.95 -3.73 -17.05
N SER A 399 11.96 -3.38 -16.26
CA SER A 399 12.76 -4.35 -15.51
C SER A 399 11.96 -5.02 -14.39
N TYR A 400 11.08 -4.28 -13.69
CA TYR A 400 10.23 -4.86 -12.65
C TYR A 400 9.13 -5.76 -13.23
N ILE A 401 8.51 -5.36 -14.33
CA ILE A 401 7.51 -6.19 -15.04
C ILE A 401 8.17 -7.49 -15.54
N GLU A 402 9.39 -7.43 -16.11
CA GLU A 402 10.15 -8.63 -16.48
C GLU A 402 10.44 -9.55 -15.28
N ALA A 403 10.78 -8.96 -14.13
CA ALA A 403 11.02 -9.70 -12.90
C ALA A 403 9.76 -10.44 -12.41
N VAL A 404 8.60 -9.79 -12.47
CA VAL A 404 7.30 -10.40 -12.14
C VAL A 404 6.98 -11.55 -13.11
N LEU A 405 7.14 -11.33 -14.41
CA LEU A 405 6.94 -12.34 -15.45
C LEU A 405 7.83 -13.57 -15.25
N HIS A 406 9.09 -13.35 -14.91
CA HIS A 406 10.02 -14.42 -14.59
C HIS A 406 9.56 -15.21 -13.35
N SER A 407 9.09 -14.53 -12.31
CA SER A 407 8.59 -15.16 -11.07
C SER A 407 7.35 -16.00 -11.35
N LEU A 408 6.44 -15.50 -12.19
CA LEU A 408 5.23 -16.21 -12.60
C LEU A 408 5.57 -17.46 -13.43
N SER A 409 6.31 -17.29 -14.53
CA SER A 409 6.51 -18.33 -15.55
C SER A 409 7.53 -19.40 -15.16
N ARG A 410 8.63 -19.01 -14.51
CA ARG A 410 9.75 -19.93 -14.21
C ARG A 410 9.81 -20.34 -12.74
N LYS A 411 9.34 -19.51 -11.83
CA LYS A 411 9.37 -19.78 -10.40
C LYS A 411 8.02 -20.27 -9.87
N GLY A 412 6.93 -20.12 -10.62
CA GLY A 412 5.59 -20.60 -10.25
C GLY A 412 4.98 -19.84 -9.08
N SER A 413 5.35 -18.58 -8.90
CA SER A 413 4.66 -17.68 -7.95
C SER A 413 3.25 -17.39 -8.44
N ASN A 414 2.27 -17.31 -7.53
CA ASN A 414 0.85 -17.19 -7.86
C ASN A 414 0.43 -15.72 -8.03
N VAL A 415 1.15 -14.97 -8.90
CA VAL A 415 0.85 -13.56 -9.17
C VAL A 415 -0.40 -13.42 -10.02
N LYS A 416 -1.28 -12.49 -9.66
CA LYS A 416 -2.57 -12.22 -10.31
C LYS A 416 -2.66 -10.84 -10.95
N GLY A 417 -1.80 -9.90 -10.57
CA GLY A 417 -1.80 -8.55 -11.15
C GLY A 417 -0.66 -7.71 -10.63
N TYR A 418 -0.39 -6.63 -11.35
CA TYR A 418 0.63 -5.65 -11.02
C TYR A 418 0.06 -4.25 -11.22
N PHE A 419 0.08 -3.45 -10.17
CA PHE A 419 -0.34 -2.06 -10.18
C PHE A 419 0.88 -1.15 -10.13
N GLN A 420 1.04 -0.33 -11.16
CA GLN A 420 2.03 0.73 -11.17
C GLN A 420 1.57 1.87 -10.26
N TRP A 421 2.44 2.33 -9.38
CA TRP A 421 2.28 3.56 -8.63
C TRP A 421 3.04 4.67 -9.37
N SER A 422 2.37 5.66 -9.95
CA SER A 422 0.94 5.98 -9.94
C SER A 422 0.49 6.41 -11.35
N LEU A 423 -0.83 6.49 -11.60
CA LEU A 423 -1.34 6.96 -12.90
C LEU A 423 -0.87 8.38 -13.20
N MET A 424 -1.00 9.29 -12.23
CA MET A 424 -0.58 10.68 -12.37
C MET A 424 0.24 11.10 -11.16
N ASP A 425 0.97 12.21 -11.29
CA ASP A 425 1.63 12.82 -10.15
C ASP A 425 0.58 13.21 -9.11
N VAL A 426 0.85 12.87 -7.87
CA VAL A 426 -0.07 13.04 -6.76
C VAL A 426 0.57 13.85 -5.64
N PHE A 427 -0.19 14.20 -4.65
CA PHE A 427 0.33 14.64 -3.37
C PHE A 427 0.92 13.45 -2.62
N GLU A 428 2.24 13.32 -2.55
CA GLU A 428 2.91 12.21 -1.91
C GLU A 428 2.93 12.36 -0.38
N ILE A 429 2.66 11.25 0.33
CA ILE A 429 2.63 11.19 1.81
C ILE A 429 3.95 11.71 2.42
N PHE A 430 5.09 11.28 1.85
CA PHE A 430 6.43 11.69 2.25
C PHE A 430 7.12 12.44 1.11
N GLY A 431 6.81 13.71 0.94
CA GLY A 431 7.42 14.52 -0.11
C GLY A 431 6.49 15.55 -0.75
N GLY A 432 5.20 15.52 -0.40
CA GLY A 432 4.23 16.51 -0.88
C GLY A 432 4.16 16.56 -2.40
N PHE A 433 4.20 17.79 -2.95
CA PHE A 433 4.16 18.02 -4.39
C PHE A 433 5.56 18.04 -5.05
N GLU A 434 6.63 17.74 -4.32
CA GLU A 434 8.00 17.76 -4.86
C GLU A 434 8.40 16.44 -5.51
N LYS A 435 7.71 15.36 -5.17
CA LYS A 435 7.96 14.01 -5.68
C LYS A 435 6.96 13.63 -6.77
N SER A 436 7.35 12.72 -7.65
CA SER A 436 6.60 12.30 -8.81
C SER A 436 6.78 10.81 -9.04
N TYR A 437 5.68 10.09 -9.11
CA TYR A 437 5.62 8.68 -9.52
C TYR A 437 4.75 8.48 -10.76
N GLY A 438 3.99 9.50 -11.14
CA GLY A 438 2.94 9.42 -12.14
C GLY A 438 3.43 9.12 -13.55
N LEU A 439 2.59 8.43 -14.33
CA LEU A 439 2.67 8.35 -15.79
C LEU A 439 2.24 9.68 -16.42
N TYR A 440 1.34 10.38 -15.76
CA TYR A 440 0.92 11.73 -16.17
C TYR A 440 1.50 12.76 -15.20
N TYR A 441 2.07 13.83 -15.76
CA TYR A 441 2.43 15.03 -15.01
C TYR A 441 1.16 15.79 -14.66
N VAL A 442 1.04 16.25 -13.40
CA VAL A 442 -0.01 17.19 -12.98
C VAL A 442 0.63 18.55 -12.73
N ASP A 443 0.17 19.57 -13.42
CA ASP A 443 0.61 20.94 -13.19
C ASP A 443 -0.12 21.52 -11.97
N PHE A 444 0.48 21.38 -10.80
CA PHE A 444 -0.08 21.92 -9.55
C PHE A 444 -0.08 23.45 -9.45
N LYS A 445 0.52 24.16 -10.42
CA LYS A 445 0.48 25.63 -10.53
C LYS A 445 -0.64 26.10 -11.45
N ASP A 446 -1.16 25.21 -12.30
CA ASP A 446 -2.32 25.48 -13.14
C ASP A 446 -3.60 25.35 -12.28
N PRO A 447 -4.47 26.38 -12.21
CA PRO A 447 -5.72 26.28 -11.47
C PRO A 447 -6.66 25.18 -11.99
N TYR A 448 -6.44 24.68 -13.19
CA TYR A 448 -7.18 23.52 -13.75
C TYR A 448 -6.46 22.19 -13.51
N LEU A 449 -5.29 22.18 -12.85
CA LEU A 449 -4.51 20.98 -12.56
C LEU A 449 -4.33 20.09 -13.80
N LYS A 450 -3.84 20.67 -14.88
CA LYS A 450 -3.74 20.00 -16.19
C LYS A 450 -2.93 18.71 -16.09
N ARG A 451 -3.47 17.60 -16.66
CA ARG A 451 -2.78 16.32 -16.79
C ARG A 451 -2.08 16.25 -18.12
N ILE A 452 -0.76 16.00 -18.12
CA ILE A 452 0.08 15.92 -19.32
C ILE A 452 0.76 14.55 -19.35
N PRO A 453 0.57 13.74 -20.42
CA PRO A 453 1.20 12.44 -20.49
C PRO A 453 2.72 12.57 -20.54
N LYS A 454 3.44 11.76 -19.79
CA LYS A 454 4.89 11.58 -19.88
C LYS A 454 5.22 10.50 -20.91
N LEU A 455 6.49 10.39 -21.30
CA LEU A 455 6.91 9.33 -22.23
C LEU A 455 6.57 7.93 -21.71
N SER A 456 6.66 7.72 -20.42
CA SER A 456 6.26 6.47 -19.76
C SER A 456 4.79 6.14 -19.93
N ALA A 457 3.87 7.10 -20.01
CA ALA A 457 2.44 6.85 -20.29
C ALA A 457 2.26 6.25 -21.70
N HIS A 458 2.94 6.79 -22.69
CA HIS A 458 2.88 6.27 -24.06
C HIS A 458 3.50 4.88 -24.17
N TRP A 459 4.61 4.64 -23.48
CA TRP A 459 5.25 3.34 -23.42
C TRP A 459 4.34 2.31 -22.73
N TYR A 460 3.74 2.67 -21.58
CA TYR A 460 2.84 1.78 -20.83
C TYR A 460 1.59 1.43 -21.65
N SER A 461 1.01 2.41 -22.32
CA SER A 461 -0.10 2.18 -23.26
C SER A 461 0.30 1.21 -24.38
N SER A 462 1.49 1.38 -24.98
CA SER A 462 1.99 0.49 -26.01
C SER A 462 2.21 -0.94 -25.49
N LEU A 463 2.63 -1.08 -24.23
CA LEU A 463 2.77 -2.38 -23.55
C LEU A 463 1.41 -3.05 -23.37
N LEU A 464 0.41 -2.33 -22.83
CA LEU A 464 -0.95 -2.83 -22.61
C LEU A 464 -1.63 -3.24 -23.91
N MET A 465 -1.47 -2.45 -24.98
CA MET A 465 -2.06 -2.73 -26.31
C MET A 465 -1.26 -3.76 -27.12
N GLY A 466 -0.14 -4.27 -26.59
CA GLY A 466 0.70 -5.25 -27.30
C GLY A 466 1.40 -4.68 -28.56
N THR A 467 1.56 -3.36 -28.66
CA THR A 467 2.11 -2.66 -29.83
C THR A 467 3.56 -2.19 -29.66
N LEU A 468 4.26 -2.66 -28.61
CA LEU A 468 5.67 -2.35 -28.38
C LEU A 468 6.52 -2.81 -29.58
N HIS A 469 7.02 -1.86 -30.36
CA HIS A 469 8.06 -2.12 -31.34
C HIS A 469 9.43 -2.06 -30.67
N GLN A 470 10.27 -3.07 -30.85
CA GLN A 470 11.68 -2.95 -30.47
C GLN A 470 12.31 -1.78 -31.25
N PRO A 471 13.15 -0.95 -30.61
CA PRO A 471 14.04 -0.09 -31.38
C PRO A 471 14.89 -1.01 -32.26
N SER A 472 14.80 -0.84 -33.56
CA SER A 472 15.70 -1.46 -34.50
C SER A 472 17.12 -1.15 -34.05
N HIS A 473 17.89 -2.17 -33.66
CA HIS A 473 19.33 -2.00 -33.52
C HIS A 473 19.84 -1.45 -34.85
N ALA A 474 20.13 -0.17 -34.88
CA ALA A 474 20.88 0.42 -35.95
C ALA A 474 22.25 -0.27 -35.92
N SER A 475 22.44 -1.21 -36.86
CA SER A 475 23.73 -1.78 -37.16
C SER A 475 24.62 -0.65 -37.66
N SER A 476 25.57 -0.24 -36.85
CA SER A 476 26.75 0.52 -37.27
C SER A 476 27.97 -0.39 -37.20
#